data_3043bfde55a142c9098a81bbeee6c9c9
#
_entry.id   3043bfde55a142c9098a81bbeee6c9c9
#
_cell.length_a   1.000
_cell.length_b   1.000
_cell.length_c   1.000
_cell.angle_alpha   90.00
_cell.angle_beta   90.00
_cell.angle_gamma   90.00
#
_symmetry.space_group_name_H-M   'P 1'
#
loop_
_entity.id
_entity.type
_entity.pdbx_description
1 polymer ?
#
loop_
_entity_poly.entity_id
_entity_poly.type
_entity_poly.pdbx_seq_one_letter_code
_entity_poly.pdbx_strand_id
1 'polypeptide(L)'
;MKSVTKRVYLIDFSLAVLGYILFVLFDTLNKKLTGSYHVSQIIFVNTISALIPIFIFTEKRKAWDKLKKVNLKVHFFRAGFMFLAMLAFITSLGHLPLVIMYSVAFIAPLLLTIGANLFLDEKVGWRRYTAIILGFFGVIISLDPFGTPLTKYILLAFLAPLSVSISWLIVKKYGQTENVYSFLVYGKFFLLFFSSIFLYAHFVPMSLNDFLLNFVSGIIRGIALIFIINSARHLPSSLFAPTQYIQIFAGALLGFFIFGDVPTLNNYLGNTLIVGAGLYIIIRELTLSKKIVTLAARPATIPTEAKE
;
A
#
# COMPACT_ATOMS: atom_id res chain seq x y z
N MET A 1 28.19 -17.58 -6.83
CA MET A 1 27.51 -16.28 -6.72
C MET A 1 26.10 -16.27 -7.30
N LYS A 2 25.80 -16.71 -8.54
CA LYS A 2 24.43 -16.66 -9.14
C LYS A 2 23.35 -17.43 -8.36
N SER A 3 23.66 -18.56 -7.71
CA SER A 3 22.70 -19.35 -6.93
C SER A 3 22.30 -18.69 -5.61
N VAL A 4 23.22 -18.03 -4.93
CA VAL A 4 22.95 -17.30 -3.67
C VAL A 4 22.06 -16.11 -3.92
N THR A 5 22.32 -15.33 -4.96
CA THR A 5 21.49 -14.19 -5.35
C THR A 5 20.05 -14.61 -5.68
N LYS A 6 19.89 -15.73 -6.42
CA LYS A 6 18.56 -16.26 -6.77
C LYS A 6 17.77 -16.71 -5.53
N ARG A 7 18.44 -17.34 -4.56
CA ARG A 7 17.82 -17.80 -3.30
C ARG A 7 17.37 -16.61 -2.44
N VAL A 8 18.18 -15.56 -2.36
CA VAL A 8 17.83 -14.33 -1.62
C VAL A 8 16.60 -13.67 -2.23
N TYR A 9 16.55 -13.51 -3.55
CA TYR A 9 15.38 -12.93 -4.21
C TYR A 9 14.11 -13.77 -4.02
N LEU A 10 14.21 -15.08 -4.00
CA LEU A 10 13.06 -15.95 -3.75
C LEU A 10 12.51 -15.76 -2.32
N ILE A 11 13.38 -15.67 -1.31
CA ILE A 11 13.00 -15.43 0.07
C ILE A 11 12.31 -14.05 0.21
N ASP A 12 12.91 -12.99 -0.32
CA ASP A 12 12.35 -11.65 -0.23
C ASP A 12 11.03 -11.53 -1.01
N PHE A 13 10.89 -12.20 -2.15
CA PHE A 13 9.63 -12.29 -2.89
C PHE A 13 8.54 -13.00 -2.05
N SER A 14 8.87 -14.13 -1.44
CA SER A 14 7.92 -14.86 -0.58
C SER A 14 7.53 -14.05 0.65
N LEU A 15 8.46 -13.30 1.25
CA LEU A 15 8.17 -12.38 2.36
C LEU A 15 7.25 -11.24 1.92
N ALA A 16 7.44 -10.66 0.73
CA ALA A 16 6.55 -9.63 0.21
C ALA A 16 5.11 -10.17 0.02
N VAL A 17 4.98 -11.34 -0.62
CA VAL A 17 3.67 -12.01 -0.81
C VAL A 17 3.02 -12.29 0.53
N LEU A 18 3.75 -12.87 1.50
CA LEU A 18 3.25 -13.14 2.85
C LEU A 18 2.85 -11.85 3.55
N GLY A 19 3.64 -10.79 3.42
CA GLY A 19 3.31 -9.47 3.98
C GLY A 19 1.98 -8.93 3.46
N TYR A 20 1.73 -9.03 2.16
CA TYR A 20 0.45 -8.60 1.58
C TYR A 20 -0.72 -9.50 1.96
N ILE A 21 -0.53 -10.81 2.12
CA ILE A 21 -1.56 -11.73 2.66
C ILE A 21 -1.88 -11.35 4.11
N LEU A 22 -0.87 -11.05 4.93
CA LEU A 22 -1.07 -10.59 6.30
C LEU A 22 -1.82 -9.25 6.36
N PHE A 23 -1.63 -8.35 5.39
CA PHE A 23 -2.45 -7.14 5.27
C PHE A 23 -3.92 -7.47 5.04
N VAL A 24 -4.20 -8.41 4.14
CA VAL A 24 -5.60 -8.84 3.90
C VAL A 24 -6.21 -9.47 5.14
N LEU A 25 -5.44 -10.28 5.87
CA LEU A 25 -5.90 -10.86 7.15
C LEU A 25 -6.19 -9.76 8.18
N PHE A 26 -5.31 -8.77 8.30
CA PHE A 26 -5.54 -7.59 9.14
C PHE A 26 -6.85 -6.87 8.77
N ASP A 27 -7.10 -6.60 7.49
CA ASP A 27 -8.31 -5.93 7.01
C ASP A 27 -9.56 -6.80 7.29
N THR A 28 -9.46 -8.12 7.10
CA THR A 28 -10.52 -9.09 7.40
C THR A 28 -10.92 -9.07 8.88
N LEU A 29 -9.93 -9.03 9.78
CA LEU A 29 -10.17 -8.94 11.22
C LEU A 29 -10.81 -7.61 11.60
N ASN A 30 -10.36 -6.50 11.00
CA ASN A 30 -10.97 -5.19 11.23
C ASN A 30 -12.41 -5.12 10.72
N LYS A 31 -12.74 -5.75 9.57
CA LYS A 31 -14.12 -5.81 9.05
C LYS A 31 -15.08 -6.40 10.07
N LYS A 32 -14.67 -7.40 10.85
CA LYS A 32 -15.50 -7.98 11.92
C LYS A 32 -15.82 -6.99 13.05
N LEU A 33 -14.93 -6.01 13.30
CA LEU A 33 -15.07 -5.05 14.40
C LEU A 33 -15.88 -3.81 14.02
N THR A 34 -15.99 -3.49 12.73
CA THR A 34 -16.64 -2.25 12.24
C THR A 34 -18.14 -2.17 12.54
N GLY A 35 -18.80 -3.30 12.78
CA GLY A 35 -20.22 -3.35 13.17
C GLY A 35 -20.49 -2.94 14.62
N SER A 36 -19.47 -3.03 15.49
CA SER A 36 -19.63 -2.85 16.94
C SER A 36 -18.87 -1.65 17.50
N TYR A 37 -17.78 -1.23 16.83
CA TYR A 37 -16.88 -0.20 17.34
C TYR A 37 -16.62 0.90 16.33
N HIS A 38 -16.42 2.13 16.83
CA HIS A 38 -16.04 3.24 15.97
C HIS A 38 -14.63 3.01 15.39
N VAL A 39 -14.44 3.37 14.12
CA VAL A 39 -13.19 3.10 13.37
C VAL A 39 -11.96 3.72 14.02
N SER A 40 -12.08 4.91 14.65
CA SER A 40 -10.96 5.52 15.37
C SER A 40 -10.46 4.66 16.54
N GLN A 41 -11.36 3.97 17.23
CA GLN A 41 -11.01 3.04 18.33
C GLN A 41 -10.28 1.81 17.79
N ILE A 42 -10.76 1.26 16.68
CA ILE A 42 -10.09 0.14 15.98
C ILE A 42 -8.68 0.56 15.56
N ILE A 43 -8.53 1.74 14.93
CA ILE A 43 -7.23 2.27 14.50
C ILE A 43 -6.30 2.50 15.70
N PHE A 44 -6.82 3.02 16.82
CA PHE A 44 -6.02 3.31 18.00
C PHE A 44 -5.41 2.03 18.59
N VAL A 45 -6.22 1.03 18.92
CA VAL A 45 -5.77 -0.23 19.52
C VAL A 45 -4.80 -0.98 18.60
N ASN A 46 -5.13 -1.13 17.33
CA ASN A 46 -4.24 -1.84 16.41
C ASN A 46 -2.96 -1.06 16.08
N THR A 47 -2.97 0.27 16.25
CA THR A 47 -1.75 1.07 16.07
C THR A 47 -0.79 0.89 17.25
N ILE A 48 -1.30 0.84 18.49
CA ILE A 48 -0.51 0.52 19.68
C ILE A 48 0.15 -0.85 19.53
N SER A 49 -0.63 -1.86 19.21
CA SER A 49 -0.11 -3.23 19.08
C SER A 49 0.86 -3.39 17.90
N ALA A 50 0.67 -2.66 16.80
CA ALA A 50 1.60 -2.65 15.68
C ALA A 50 2.97 -2.03 16.02
N LEU A 51 3.05 -1.16 17.03
CA LEU A 51 4.34 -0.62 17.49
C LEU A 51 5.25 -1.70 18.09
N ILE A 52 4.69 -2.76 18.68
CA ILE A 52 5.47 -3.83 19.32
C ILE A 52 6.47 -4.46 18.32
N PRO A 53 6.04 -5.08 17.21
CA PRO A 53 6.98 -5.64 16.24
C PRO A 53 7.86 -4.57 15.58
N ILE A 54 7.37 -3.34 15.39
CA ILE A 54 8.15 -2.23 14.82
C ILE A 54 9.30 -1.83 15.76
N PHE A 55 9.06 -1.74 17.07
CA PHE A 55 10.11 -1.42 18.04
C PHE A 55 11.14 -2.56 18.14
N ILE A 56 10.70 -3.81 18.20
CA ILE A 56 11.60 -4.97 18.17
C ILE A 56 12.47 -4.95 16.90
N PHE A 57 11.90 -4.64 15.76
CA PHE A 57 12.63 -4.54 14.49
C PHE A 57 13.63 -3.38 14.50
N THR A 58 13.23 -2.20 15.00
CA THR A 58 14.09 -1.00 15.11
C THR A 58 15.26 -1.25 16.03
N GLU A 59 15.03 -1.92 17.17
CA GLU A 59 16.06 -2.33 18.11
C GLU A 59 17.06 -3.31 17.50
N LYS A 60 16.57 -4.41 16.89
CA LYS A 60 17.43 -5.40 16.21
C LYS A 60 18.29 -4.79 15.11
N ARG A 61 17.85 -3.72 14.48
CA ARG A 61 18.58 -2.97 13.45
C ARG A 61 19.46 -1.86 14.02
N LYS A 62 19.47 -1.65 15.34
CA LYS A 62 20.19 -0.56 16.03
C LYS A 62 19.93 0.80 15.38
N ALA A 63 18.66 1.07 15.06
CA ALA A 63 18.27 2.20 14.22
C ALA A 63 17.73 3.41 14.99
N TRP A 64 17.80 3.41 16.32
CA TRP A 64 17.28 4.49 17.18
C TRP A 64 17.95 5.84 16.91
N ASP A 65 19.26 5.86 16.65
CA ASP A 65 19.98 7.12 16.34
C ASP A 65 19.46 7.78 15.06
N LYS A 66 18.90 7.00 14.13
CA LYS A 66 18.29 7.51 12.90
C LYS A 66 16.97 8.24 13.14
N LEU A 67 16.40 8.15 14.34
CA LEU A 67 15.18 8.84 14.74
C LEU A 67 15.43 10.25 15.30
N LYS A 68 16.69 10.62 15.59
CA LYS A 68 17.02 11.88 16.28
C LYS A 68 16.92 13.13 15.39
N LYS A 69 17.15 12.97 14.07
CA LYS A 69 17.13 14.09 13.11
C LYS A 69 16.03 13.86 12.09
N VAL A 70 14.83 14.35 12.38
CA VAL A 70 13.63 14.15 11.56
C VAL A 70 12.83 15.44 11.43
N ASN A 71 12.16 15.61 10.33
CA ASN A 71 11.22 16.69 10.12
C ASN A 71 9.83 16.27 10.58
N LEU A 72 9.47 16.60 11.83
CA LEU A 72 8.18 16.23 12.41
C LEU A 72 6.97 16.71 11.61
N LYS A 73 7.07 17.87 10.91
CA LYS A 73 5.98 18.37 10.06
C LYS A 73 5.68 17.41 8.92
N VAL A 74 6.73 16.86 8.28
CA VAL A 74 6.56 15.85 7.21
C VAL A 74 5.82 14.62 7.72
N HIS A 75 6.22 14.12 8.89
CA HIS A 75 5.58 12.95 9.51
C HIS A 75 4.15 13.24 9.96
N PHE A 76 3.87 14.43 10.49
CA PHE A 76 2.54 14.86 10.91
C PHE A 76 1.56 14.88 9.71
N PHE A 77 1.88 15.62 8.64
CA PHE A 77 0.99 15.70 7.48
C PHE A 77 0.82 14.33 6.80
N ARG A 78 1.92 13.59 6.65
CA ARG A 78 1.85 12.23 6.09
C ARG A 78 0.94 11.32 6.91
N ALA A 79 1.07 11.32 8.23
CA ALA A 79 0.25 10.50 9.11
C ALA A 79 -1.21 10.95 9.14
N GLY A 80 -1.48 12.25 9.00
CA GLY A 80 -2.83 12.78 8.87
C GLY A 80 -3.54 12.23 7.63
N PHE A 81 -2.89 12.25 6.46
CA PHE A 81 -3.43 11.63 5.26
C PHE A 81 -3.56 10.11 5.40
N MET A 82 -2.61 9.45 6.07
CA MET A 82 -2.72 8.02 6.33
C MET A 82 -3.87 7.69 7.29
N PHE A 83 -4.12 8.52 8.31
CA PHE A 83 -5.26 8.38 9.21
C PHE A 83 -6.58 8.54 8.44
N LEU A 84 -6.70 9.58 7.60
CA LEU A 84 -7.87 9.80 6.75
C LEU A 84 -8.11 8.61 5.80
N ALA A 85 -7.03 8.09 5.21
CA ALA A 85 -7.11 6.89 4.38
C ALA A 85 -7.63 5.67 5.15
N MET A 86 -7.11 5.43 6.35
CA MET A 86 -7.55 4.31 7.19
C MET A 86 -8.98 4.49 7.68
N LEU A 87 -9.36 5.70 8.07
CA LEU A 87 -10.73 6.02 8.48
C LEU A 87 -11.70 5.71 7.33
N ALA A 88 -11.42 6.21 6.14
CA ALA A 88 -12.25 5.98 4.96
C ALA A 88 -12.29 4.50 4.55
N PHE A 89 -11.13 3.83 4.51
CA PHE A 89 -11.02 2.44 4.11
C PHE A 89 -11.75 1.50 5.07
N ILE A 90 -11.47 1.58 6.39
CA ILE A 90 -12.05 0.68 7.39
C ILE A 90 -13.56 0.94 7.55
N THR A 91 -14.01 2.20 7.48
CA THR A 91 -15.45 2.52 7.48
C THR A 91 -16.16 1.89 6.28
N SER A 92 -15.59 2.02 5.08
CA SER A 92 -16.17 1.44 3.87
C SER A 92 -16.11 -0.09 3.87
N LEU A 93 -15.04 -0.66 4.43
CA LEU A 93 -14.82 -2.10 4.55
C LEU A 93 -15.92 -2.80 5.35
N GLY A 94 -16.50 -2.12 6.34
CA GLY A 94 -17.65 -2.64 7.10
C GLY A 94 -18.94 -2.80 6.28
N HIS A 95 -19.02 -2.17 5.10
CA HIS A 95 -20.24 -2.12 4.28
C HIS A 95 -20.04 -2.66 2.86
N LEU A 96 -18.81 -2.94 2.46
CA LEU A 96 -18.46 -3.39 1.12
C LEU A 96 -17.69 -4.72 1.16
N PRO A 97 -17.82 -5.57 0.14
CA PRO A 97 -17.01 -6.77 -0.03
C PRO A 97 -15.51 -6.45 -0.11
N LEU A 98 -14.68 -7.35 0.44
CA LEU A 98 -13.21 -7.20 0.41
C LEU A 98 -12.67 -7.05 -1.02
N VAL A 99 -13.20 -7.80 -1.98
CA VAL A 99 -12.77 -7.74 -3.38
C VAL A 99 -13.00 -6.34 -3.99
N ILE A 100 -14.12 -5.70 -3.69
CA ILE A 100 -14.42 -4.33 -4.13
C ILE A 100 -13.48 -3.33 -3.46
N MET A 101 -13.22 -3.47 -2.17
CA MET A 101 -12.31 -2.59 -1.44
C MET A 101 -10.90 -2.63 -2.01
N TYR A 102 -10.39 -3.81 -2.39
CA TYR A 102 -9.08 -3.91 -3.04
C TYR A 102 -9.09 -3.38 -4.47
N SER A 103 -10.17 -3.59 -5.24
CA SER A 103 -10.31 -2.98 -6.57
C SER A 103 -10.17 -1.45 -6.49
N VAL A 104 -10.85 -0.80 -5.54
CA VAL A 104 -10.75 0.64 -5.30
C VAL A 104 -9.36 1.03 -4.77
N ALA A 105 -8.77 0.25 -3.86
CA ALA A 105 -7.44 0.55 -3.30
C ALA A 105 -6.34 0.58 -4.38
N PHE A 106 -6.46 -0.24 -5.44
CA PHE A 106 -5.53 -0.26 -6.56
C PHE A 106 -5.56 0.99 -7.47
N ILE A 107 -6.48 1.93 -7.20
CA ILE A 107 -6.40 3.29 -7.77
C ILE A 107 -5.19 4.06 -7.21
N ALA A 108 -4.73 3.76 -5.99
CA ALA A 108 -3.65 4.51 -5.34
C ALA A 108 -2.35 4.58 -6.17
N PRO A 109 -1.80 3.50 -6.76
CA PRO A 109 -0.63 3.60 -7.63
C PRO A 109 -0.85 4.47 -8.86
N LEU A 110 -2.07 4.48 -9.39
CA LEU A 110 -2.46 5.29 -10.56
C LEU A 110 -2.47 6.78 -10.19
N LEU A 111 -3.12 7.12 -9.06
CA LEU A 111 -3.13 8.49 -8.52
C LEU A 111 -1.73 8.95 -8.13
N LEU A 112 -0.90 8.07 -7.55
CA LEU A 112 0.49 8.37 -7.22
C LEU A 112 1.29 8.75 -8.47
N THR A 113 1.07 8.04 -9.59
CA THR A 113 1.75 8.33 -10.86
C THR A 113 1.32 9.69 -11.42
N ILE A 114 0.03 10.00 -11.40
CA ILE A 114 -0.50 11.31 -11.80
C ILE A 114 0.06 12.41 -10.89
N GLY A 115 -0.01 12.20 -9.57
CA GLY A 115 0.50 13.16 -8.59
C GLY A 115 2.02 13.39 -8.69
N ALA A 116 2.80 12.36 -9.01
CA ALA A 116 4.24 12.50 -9.23
C ALA A 116 4.56 13.36 -10.46
N ASN A 117 3.75 13.25 -11.53
CA ASN A 117 3.88 14.12 -12.68
C ASN A 117 3.51 15.58 -12.36
N LEU A 118 2.42 15.80 -11.60
CA LEU A 118 1.92 17.16 -11.31
C LEU A 118 2.73 17.89 -10.23
N PHE A 119 3.25 17.18 -9.22
CA PHE A 119 3.85 17.79 -8.03
C PHE A 119 5.36 17.54 -7.87
N LEU A 120 5.93 16.61 -8.64
CA LEU A 120 7.34 16.22 -8.55
C LEU A 120 8.07 16.33 -9.89
N ASP A 121 7.45 16.98 -10.91
CA ASP A 121 8.00 17.19 -12.26
C ASP A 121 8.48 15.89 -12.95
N GLU A 122 7.91 14.74 -12.57
CA GLU A 122 8.23 13.46 -13.21
C GLU A 122 7.57 13.35 -14.58
N LYS A 123 8.36 13.09 -15.60
CA LYS A 123 7.83 12.91 -16.96
C LYS A 123 7.11 11.56 -17.08
N VAL A 124 5.80 11.61 -17.21
CA VAL A 124 4.95 10.44 -17.46
C VAL A 124 4.61 10.39 -18.94
N GLY A 125 5.06 9.34 -19.62
CA GLY A 125 4.77 9.14 -21.04
C GLY A 125 3.31 8.75 -21.31
N TRP A 126 2.79 9.05 -22.50
CA TRP A 126 1.40 8.82 -22.90
C TRP A 126 0.93 7.36 -22.67
N ARG A 127 1.81 6.37 -22.85
CA ARG A 127 1.48 4.95 -22.62
C ARG A 127 1.23 4.60 -21.15
N ARG A 128 1.82 5.36 -20.19
CA ARG A 128 1.45 5.23 -18.77
C ARG A 128 0.07 5.81 -18.53
N TYR A 129 -0.27 6.93 -19.16
CA TYR A 129 -1.61 7.49 -19.08
C TYR A 129 -2.68 6.53 -19.63
N THR A 130 -2.43 5.86 -20.77
CA THR A 130 -3.37 4.84 -21.26
C THR A 130 -3.56 3.68 -20.29
N ALA A 131 -2.47 3.20 -19.66
CA ALA A 131 -2.60 2.15 -18.65
C ALA A 131 -3.35 2.64 -17.40
N ILE A 132 -3.15 3.89 -16.97
CA ILE A 132 -3.90 4.51 -15.88
C ILE A 132 -5.39 4.53 -16.21
N ILE A 133 -5.76 4.99 -17.40
CA ILE A 133 -7.16 5.03 -17.88
C ILE A 133 -7.77 3.62 -17.89
N LEU A 134 -7.05 2.62 -18.41
CA LEU A 134 -7.50 1.22 -18.40
C LEU A 134 -7.68 0.69 -16.97
N GLY A 135 -6.77 1.02 -16.05
CA GLY A 135 -6.90 0.65 -14.64
C GLY A 135 -8.15 1.27 -13.99
N PHE A 136 -8.45 2.54 -14.26
CA PHE A 136 -9.69 3.20 -13.80
C PHE A 136 -10.95 2.54 -14.39
N PHE A 137 -10.96 2.21 -15.68
CA PHE A 137 -12.06 1.44 -16.26
C PHE A 137 -12.22 0.08 -15.60
N GLY A 138 -11.12 -0.60 -15.27
CA GLY A 138 -11.15 -1.85 -14.51
C GLY A 138 -11.84 -1.71 -13.17
N VAL A 139 -11.58 -0.61 -12.44
CA VAL A 139 -12.27 -0.32 -11.16
C VAL A 139 -13.75 -0.08 -11.39
N ILE A 140 -14.14 0.72 -12.39
CA ILE A 140 -15.54 1.00 -12.71
C ILE A 140 -16.29 -0.31 -13.05
N ILE A 141 -15.68 -1.19 -13.86
CA ILE A 141 -16.26 -2.51 -14.19
C ILE A 141 -16.40 -3.35 -12.91
N SER A 142 -15.36 -3.38 -12.05
CA SER A 142 -15.40 -4.16 -10.81
C SER A 142 -16.45 -3.66 -9.81
N LEU A 143 -16.74 -2.37 -9.80
CA LEU A 143 -17.80 -1.79 -8.94
C LEU A 143 -19.21 -2.13 -9.41
N ASP A 144 -19.36 -2.53 -10.66
CA ASP A 144 -20.65 -2.85 -11.28
C ASP A 144 -21.74 -1.79 -11.02
N PRO A 145 -21.55 -0.53 -11.47
CA PRO A 145 -22.42 0.59 -11.11
C PRO A 145 -23.86 0.47 -11.64
N PHE A 146 -24.10 -0.44 -12.58
CA PHE A 146 -25.44 -0.74 -13.13
C PHE A 146 -26.14 -1.86 -12.37
N GLY A 147 -25.41 -2.78 -11.74
CA GLY A 147 -25.95 -3.88 -10.95
C GLY A 147 -25.92 -3.61 -9.43
N THR A 148 -25.06 -2.69 -8.98
CA THR A 148 -24.89 -2.37 -7.55
C THR A 148 -25.22 -0.89 -7.29
N PRO A 149 -26.11 -0.56 -6.34
CA PRO A 149 -26.42 0.85 -6.02
C PRO A 149 -25.16 1.59 -5.56
N LEU A 150 -24.93 2.79 -6.09
CA LEU A 150 -23.87 3.68 -5.62
C LEU A 150 -24.22 4.17 -4.20
N THR A 151 -23.58 3.55 -3.21
CA THR A 151 -23.75 3.93 -1.80
C THR A 151 -22.73 4.99 -1.39
N LYS A 152 -23.04 5.74 -0.32
CA LYS A 152 -22.08 6.68 0.28
C LYS A 152 -20.75 6.01 0.67
N TYR A 153 -20.77 4.72 0.93
CA TYR A 153 -19.56 3.94 1.30
C TYR A 153 -18.63 3.68 0.11
N ILE A 154 -19.18 3.55 -1.10
CA ILE A 154 -18.37 3.50 -2.33
C ILE A 154 -17.65 4.84 -2.54
N LEU A 155 -18.37 5.96 -2.40
CA LEU A 155 -17.77 7.30 -2.51
C LEU A 155 -16.71 7.53 -1.45
N LEU A 156 -16.98 7.11 -0.21
CA LEU A 156 -16.01 7.17 0.89
C LEU A 156 -14.76 6.29 0.60
N ALA A 157 -14.96 5.12 0.01
CA ALA A 157 -13.86 4.22 -0.33
C ALA A 157 -12.83 4.86 -1.26
N PHE A 158 -13.23 5.75 -2.19
CA PHE A 158 -12.30 6.48 -3.07
C PHE A 158 -11.42 7.49 -2.33
N LEU A 159 -11.84 7.97 -1.16
CA LEU A 159 -11.02 8.85 -0.34
C LEU A 159 -9.77 8.14 0.20
N ALA A 160 -9.83 6.83 0.38
CA ALA A 160 -8.69 6.04 0.87
C ALA A 160 -7.51 6.04 -0.11
N PRO A 161 -7.63 5.61 -1.38
CA PRO A 161 -6.52 5.64 -2.34
C PRO A 161 -6.03 7.06 -2.63
N LEU A 162 -6.90 8.07 -2.62
CA LEU A 162 -6.49 9.46 -2.77
C LEU A 162 -5.56 9.89 -1.62
N SER A 163 -6.00 9.66 -0.38
CA SER A 163 -5.22 10.02 0.81
C SER A 163 -3.92 9.22 0.93
N VAL A 164 -3.94 7.93 0.62
CA VAL A 164 -2.73 7.09 0.55
C VAL A 164 -1.75 7.64 -0.48
N SER A 165 -2.23 8.02 -1.67
CA SER A 165 -1.38 8.56 -2.73
C SER A 165 -0.71 9.87 -2.31
N ILE A 166 -1.44 10.78 -1.67
CA ILE A 166 -0.85 12.01 -1.12
C ILE A 166 0.20 11.68 -0.05
N SER A 167 -0.08 10.74 0.85
CA SER A 167 0.88 10.28 1.85
C SER A 167 2.16 9.73 1.22
N TRP A 168 2.06 8.96 0.12
CA TRP A 168 3.22 8.46 -0.61
C TRP A 168 3.95 9.52 -1.42
N LEU A 169 3.26 10.53 -1.96
CA LEU A 169 3.89 11.69 -2.60
C LEU A 169 4.77 12.47 -1.60
N ILE A 170 4.31 12.63 -0.35
CA ILE A 170 5.11 13.22 0.72
C ILE A 170 6.37 12.38 0.98
N VAL A 171 6.23 11.05 1.08
CA VAL A 171 7.38 10.14 1.23
C VAL A 171 8.36 10.28 0.06
N LYS A 172 7.85 10.36 -1.16
CA LYS A 172 8.67 10.46 -2.37
C LYS A 172 9.43 11.78 -2.43
N LYS A 173 8.78 12.89 -2.07
CA LYS A 173 9.38 14.23 -2.04
C LYS A 173 10.47 14.36 -0.97
N TYR A 174 10.25 13.79 0.21
CA TYR A 174 11.13 13.96 1.37
C TYR A 174 11.94 12.70 1.74
N GLY A 175 11.78 11.61 1.01
CA GLY A 175 12.40 10.32 1.35
C GLY A 175 13.91 10.28 1.23
N GLN A 176 14.56 11.28 0.61
CA GLN A 176 16.01 11.40 0.58
C GLN A 176 16.57 12.03 1.87
N THR A 177 15.77 12.85 2.55
CA THR A 177 16.14 13.53 3.81
C THR A 177 15.69 12.77 5.04
N GLU A 178 14.68 11.92 4.89
CA GLU A 178 14.08 11.12 5.95
C GLU A 178 14.39 9.64 5.79
N ASN A 179 14.48 8.90 6.88
CA ASN A 179 14.76 7.47 6.83
C ASN A 179 13.49 6.61 7.03
N VAL A 180 13.57 5.34 6.63
CA VAL A 180 12.44 4.39 6.71
C VAL A 180 11.96 4.17 8.15
N TYR A 181 12.86 4.16 9.13
CA TYR A 181 12.51 3.94 10.53
C TYR A 181 11.74 5.12 11.10
N SER A 182 12.09 6.36 10.69
CA SER A 182 11.33 7.55 11.09
C SER A 182 9.91 7.51 10.53
N PHE A 183 9.73 7.10 9.28
CA PHE A 183 8.39 6.93 8.70
C PHE A 183 7.57 5.85 9.42
N LEU A 184 8.20 4.77 9.88
CA LEU A 184 7.52 3.73 10.64
C LEU A 184 7.11 4.23 12.03
N VAL A 185 8.07 4.73 12.80
CA VAL A 185 7.87 5.07 14.21
C VAL A 185 7.02 6.33 14.37
N TYR A 186 7.47 7.47 13.81
CA TYR A 186 6.71 8.73 13.94
C TYR A 186 5.36 8.69 13.23
N GLY A 187 5.27 7.96 12.10
CA GLY A 187 4.00 7.72 11.45
C GLY A 187 2.96 7.05 12.36
N LYS A 188 3.39 6.11 13.23
CA LYS A 188 2.50 5.47 14.19
C LYS A 188 2.16 6.38 15.38
N PHE A 189 3.12 7.15 15.89
CA PHE A 189 2.84 8.11 16.95
C PHE A 189 1.81 9.16 16.52
N PHE A 190 1.96 9.75 15.34
CA PHE A 190 0.97 10.70 14.84
C PHE A 190 -0.36 10.04 14.50
N LEU A 191 -0.36 8.78 14.06
CA LEU A 191 -1.58 8.03 13.84
C LEU A 191 -2.35 7.80 15.15
N LEU A 192 -1.63 7.49 16.25
CA LEU A 192 -2.21 7.43 17.60
C LEU A 192 -2.78 8.79 18.02
N PHE A 193 -2.05 9.86 17.78
CA PHE A 193 -2.51 11.22 18.07
C PHE A 193 -3.83 11.52 17.34
N PHE A 194 -3.92 11.31 16.03
CA PHE A 194 -5.15 11.56 15.28
C PHE A 194 -6.30 10.66 15.71
N SER A 195 -6.03 9.37 15.95
CA SER A 195 -7.08 8.45 16.39
C SER A 195 -7.59 8.74 17.80
N SER A 196 -6.73 9.23 18.71
CA SER A 196 -7.12 9.58 20.09
C SER A 196 -8.09 10.76 20.14
N ILE A 197 -8.00 11.72 19.22
CA ILE A 197 -8.93 12.86 19.14
C ILE A 197 -10.38 12.37 18.96
N PHE A 198 -10.58 11.41 18.07
CA PHE A 198 -11.90 10.86 17.79
C PHE A 198 -12.31 9.79 18.81
N LEU A 199 -11.34 9.14 19.45
CA LEU A 199 -11.58 8.11 20.45
C LEU A 199 -12.37 8.65 21.64
N TYR A 200 -12.02 9.85 22.11
CA TYR A 200 -12.67 10.48 23.27
C TYR A 200 -14.20 10.62 23.09
N ALA A 201 -14.65 10.96 21.90
CA ALA A 201 -16.07 11.16 21.61
C ALA A 201 -16.84 9.87 21.31
N HIS A 202 -16.15 8.77 20.94
CA HIS A 202 -16.79 7.56 20.42
C HIS A 202 -16.30 6.27 21.11
N PHE A 203 -15.73 6.41 22.30
CA PHE A 203 -15.23 5.24 23.04
C PHE A 203 -16.37 4.36 23.54
N VAL A 204 -16.28 3.06 23.22
CA VAL A 204 -17.15 2.01 23.73
C VAL A 204 -16.25 0.92 24.33
N PRO A 205 -16.52 0.46 25.58
CA PRO A 205 -15.75 -0.65 26.15
C PRO A 205 -15.77 -1.87 25.22
N MET A 206 -14.59 -2.38 24.87
CA MET A 206 -14.46 -3.59 24.07
C MET A 206 -14.63 -4.83 24.95
N SER A 207 -15.32 -5.85 24.44
CA SER A 207 -15.23 -7.18 25.02
C SER A 207 -13.78 -7.69 24.99
N LEU A 208 -13.40 -8.57 25.90
CA LEU A 208 -12.03 -9.12 25.92
C LEU A 208 -11.68 -9.79 24.58
N ASN A 209 -12.63 -10.51 23.99
CA ASN A 209 -12.42 -11.19 22.69
C ASN A 209 -12.17 -10.18 21.55
N ASP A 210 -12.96 -9.12 21.48
CA ASP A 210 -12.83 -8.09 20.44
C ASP A 210 -11.55 -7.27 20.64
N PHE A 211 -11.19 -6.97 21.90
CA PHE A 211 -9.92 -6.33 22.21
C PHE A 211 -8.75 -7.19 21.77
N LEU A 212 -8.73 -8.47 22.09
CA LEU A 212 -7.68 -9.40 21.67
C LEU A 212 -7.63 -9.54 20.14
N LEU A 213 -8.79 -9.63 19.48
CA LEU A 213 -8.88 -9.68 18.03
C LEU A 213 -8.23 -8.43 17.40
N ASN A 214 -8.59 -7.25 17.90
CA ASN A 214 -8.05 -5.99 17.42
C ASN A 214 -6.54 -5.86 17.72
N PHE A 215 -6.12 -6.25 18.91
CA PHE A 215 -4.72 -6.23 19.33
C PHE A 215 -3.84 -7.14 18.46
N VAL A 216 -4.28 -8.38 18.22
CA VAL A 216 -3.60 -9.33 17.34
C VAL A 216 -3.57 -8.83 15.90
N SER A 217 -4.67 -8.24 15.41
CA SER A 217 -4.70 -7.66 14.07
C SER A 217 -3.63 -6.57 13.88
N GLY A 218 -3.41 -5.72 14.88
CA GLY A 218 -2.37 -4.71 14.83
C GLY A 218 -0.95 -5.30 14.84
N ILE A 219 -0.69 -6.35 15.62
CA ILE A 219 0.59 -7.10 15.57
C ILE A 219 0.82 -7.66 14.16
N ILE A 220 -0.20 -8.30 13.57
CA ILE A 220 -0.15 -8.84 12.20
C ILE A 220 0.21 -7.72 11.21
N ARG A 221 -0.42 -6.56 11.31
CA ARG A 221 -0.10 -5.40 10.46
C ARG A 221 1.34 -4.91 10.64
N GLY A 222 1.84 -4.87 11.88
CA GLY A 222 3.22 -4.48 12.17
C GLY A 222 4.23 -5.42 11.52
N ILE A 223 4.01 -6.73 11.62
CA ILE A 223 4.82 -7.77 10.98
C ILE A 223 4.74 -7.65 9.45
N ALA A 224 3.54 -7.50 8.91
CA ALA A 224 3.30 -7.32 7.47
C ALA A 224 4.09 -6.14 6.90
N LEU A 225 4.05 -4.99 7.58
CA LEU A 225 4.83 -3.79 7.21
C LEU A 225 6.34 -4.07 7.19
N ILE A 226 6.87 -4.79 8.18
CA ILE A 226 8.30 -5.15 8.23
C ILE A 226 8.67 -6.03 7.06
N PHE A 227 7.86 -7.04 6.72
CA PHE A 227 8.10 -7.93 5.58
C PHE A 227 8.10 -7.16 4.27
N ILE A 228 7.09 -6.34 4.03
CA ILE A 228 6.94 -5.52 2.81
C ILE A 228 8.12 -4.56 2.67
N ILE A 229 8.46 -3.81 3.72
CA ILE A 229 9.54 -2.84 3.67
C ILE A 229 10.90 -3.51 3.47
N ASN A 230 11.15 -4.63 4.16
CA ASN A 230 12.40 -5.35 4.01
C ASN A 230 12.55 -5.90 2.59
N SER A 231 11.49 -6.50 2.04
CA SER A 231 11.48 -7.01 0.67
C SER A 231 11.63 -5.90 -0.38
N ALA A 232 10.96 -4.75 -0.19
CA ALA A 232 11.07 -3.61 -1.09
C ALA A 232 12.49 -3.03 -1.20
N ARG A 233 13.35 -3.26 -0.19
CA ARG A 233 14.75 -2.81 -0.18
C ARG A 233 15.69 -3.73 -0.97
N HIS A 234 15.37 -5.01 -1.05
CA HIS A 234 16.23 -6.01 -1.65
C HIS A 234 15.77 -6.46 -3.03
N LEU A 235 14.46 -6.41 -3.29
CA LEU A 235 13.90 -6.78 -4.58
C LEU A 235 13.95 -5.62 -5.57
N PRO A 236 14.31 -5.89 -6.84
CA PRO A 236 14.02 -4.96 -7.93
C PRO A 236 12.52 -4.64 -7.96
N SER A 237 12.17 -3.39 -8.28
CA SER A 237 10.76 -2.94 -8.34
C SER A 237 9.89 -3.82 -9.22
N SER A 238 10.48 -4.43 -10.26
CA SER A 238 9.83 -5.38 -11.17
C SER A 238 9.35 -6.68 -10.53
N LEU A 239 10.04 -7.13 -9.49
CA LEU A 239 9.67 -8.33 -8.75
C LEU A 239 8.82 -7.97 -7.53
N PHE A 240 9.05 -6.80 -6.94
CA PHE A 240 8.33 -6.37 -5.75
C PHE A 240 6.91 -5.90 -6.06
N ALA A 241 6.73 -5.01 -7.05
CA ALA A 241 5.43 -4.40 -7.30
C ALA A 241 4.31 -5.40 -7.67
N PRO A 242 4.56 -6.48 -8.45
CA PRO A 242 3.52 -7.49 -8.71
C PRO A 242 3.03 -8.23 -7.46
N THR A 243 3.84 -8.33 -6.39
CA THR A 243 3.46 -9.09 -5.20
C THR A 243 2.22 -8.51 -4.49
N GLN A 244 1.97 -7.20 -4.64
CA GLN A 244 0.79 -6.57 -4.05
C GLN A 244 -0.55 -7.06 -4.64
N TYR A 245 -0.57 -7.53 -5.91
CA TYR A 245 -1.81 -8.00 -6.54
C TYR A 245 -2.37 -9.25 -5.88
N ILE A 246 -1.58 -9.97 -5.06
CA ILE A 246 -2.07 -11.09 -4.25
C ILE A 246 -3.23 -10.68 -3.33
N GLN A 247 -3.31 -9.39 -2.95
CA GLN A 247 -4.38 -8.87 -2.09
C GLN A 247 -5.76 -9.03 -2.73
N ILE A 248 -5.90 -8.89 -4.05
CA ILE A 248 -7.18 -9.11 -4.73
C ILE A 248 -7.63 -10.56 -4.56
N PHE A 249 -6.72 -11.51 -4.79
CA PHE A 249 -7.03 -12.94 -4.67
C PHE A 249 -7.28 -13.33 -3.21
N ALA A 250 -6.41 -12.90 -2.30
CA ALA A 250 -6.58 -13.18 -0.88
C ALA A 250 -7.84 -12.51 -0.32
N GLY A 251 -8.17 -11.28 -0.78
CA GLY A 251 -9.40 -10.59 -0.42
C GLY A 251 -10.66 -11.29 -0.91
N ALA A 252 -10.65 -11.80 -2.14
CA ALA A 252 -11.75 -12.60 -2.67
C ALA A 252 -11.94 -13.90 -1.89
N LEU A 253 -10.84 -14.63 -1.59
CA LEU A 253 -10.89 -15.88 -0.82
C LEU A 253 -11.37 -15.64 0.62
N LEU A 254 -10.76 -14.71 1.34
CA LEU A 254 -11.16 -14.44 2.73
C LEU A 254 -12.56 -13.81 2.80
N GLY A 255 -12.95 -13.00 1.81
CA GLY A 255 -14.31 -12.48 1.67
C GLY A 255 -15.33 -13.60 1.53
N PHE A 256 -15.05 -14.54 0.66
CA PHE A 256 -15.92 -15.71 0.43
C PHE A 256 -16.03 -16.60 1.68
N PHE A 257 -14.89 -17.05 2.22
CA PHE A 257 -14.91 -18.02 3.32
C PHE A 257 -15.38 -17.45 4.68
N ILE A 258 -15.15 -16.15 4.93
CA ILE A 258 -15.42 -15.56 6.25
C ILE A 258 -16.73 -14.75 6.25
N PHE A 259 -17.06 -14.09 5.14
CA PHE A 259 -18.24 -13.22 5.04
C PHE A 259 -19.30 -13.71 4.05
N GLY A 260 -19.01 -14.76 3.27
CA GLY A 260 -19.92 -15.25 2.23
C GLY A 260 -19.98 -14.32 0.99
N ASP A 261 -19.02 -13.41 0.86
CA ASP A 261 -18.93 -12.49 -0.27
C ASP A 261 -18.61 -13.28 -1.56
N VAL A 262 -19.56 -13.40 -2.49
CA VAL A 262 -19.34 -14.09 -3.78
C VAL A 262 -18.92 -13.05 -4.83
N PRO A 263 -17.67 -13.13 -5.36
CA PRO A 263 -17.25 -12.23 -6.43
C PRO A 263 -18.08 -12.40 -7.69
N THR A 264 -18.56 -11.31 -8.25
CA THR A 264 -19.33 -11.31 -9.52
C THR A 264 -18.41 -11.43 -10.73
N LEU A 265 -19.00 -11.74 -11.91
CA LEU A 265 -18.24 -11.74 -13.17
C LEU A 265 -17.57 -10.38 -13.40
N ASN A 266 -18.25 -9.28 -13.08
CA ASN A 266 -17.72 -7.92 -13.22
C ASN A 266 -16.51 -7.67 -12.29
N ASN A 267 -16.50 -8.27 -11.09
CA ASN A 267 -15.30 -8.22 -10.23
C ASN A 267 -14.11 -8.94 -10.88
N TYR A 268 -14.30 -10.10 -11.49
CA TYR A 268 -13.22 -10.82 -12.19
C TYR A 268 -12.70 -10.04 -13.40
N LEU A 269 -13.60 -9.54 -14.26
CA LEU A 269 -13.23 -8.76 -15.45
C LEU A 269 -12.50 -7.45 -15.06
N GLY A 270 -13.06 -6.70 -14.12
CA GLY A 270 -12.49 -5.46 -13.65
C GLY A 270 -11.11 -5.66 -13.02
N ASN A 271 -10.96 -6.65 -12.13
CA ASN A 271 -9.69 -6.95 -11.48
C ASN A 271 -8.63 -7.47 -12.44
N THR A 272 -9.01 -8.25 -13.47
CA THR A 272 -8.09 -8.67 -14.54
C THR A 272 -7.54 -7.45 -15.28
N LEU A 273 -8.38 -6.47 -15.57
CA LEU A 273 -7.97 -5.24 -16.23
C LEU A 273 -7.06 -4.38 -15.34
N ILE A 274 -7.37 -4.25 -14.04
CA ILE A 274 -6.53 -3.54 -13.04
C ILE A 274 -5.14 -4.17 -12.97
N VAL A 275 -5.06 -5.49 -12.78
CA VAL A 275 -3.79 -6.23 -12.69
C VAL A 275 -3.01 -6.11 -13.99
N GLY A 276 -3.68 -6.28 -15.14
CA GLY A 276 -3.08 -6.16 -16.47
C GLY A 276 -2.48 -4.77 -16.72
N ALA A 277 -3.23 -3.71 -16.39
CA ALA A 277 -2.77 -2.33 -16.52
C ALA A 277 -1.54 -2.05 -15.63
N GLY A 278 -1.57 -2.50 -14.38
CA GLY A 278 -0.46 -2.32 -13.45
C GLY A 278 0.79 -3.10 -13.87
N LEU A 279 0.65 -4.35 -14.28
CA LEU A 279 1.76 -5.16 -14.79
C LEU A 279 2.38 -4.55 -16.06
N TYR A 280 1.55 -4.01 -16.96
CA TYR A 280 2.04 -3.32 -18.15
C TYR A 280 2.93 -2.13 -17.79
N ILE A 281 2.54 -1.29 -16.81
CA ILE A 281 3.35 -0.16 -16.36
C ILE A 281 4.71 -0.66 -15.86
N ILE A 282 4.73 -1.70 -15.01
CA ILE A 282 5.94 -2.26 -14.42
C ILE A 282 6.88 -2.82 -15.49
N ILE A 283 6.39 -3.69 -16.37
CA ILE A 283 7.19 -4.30 -17.44
C ILE A 283 7.82 -3.24 -18.34
N ARG A 284 7.05 -2.20 -18.65
CA ARG A 284 7.53 -1.11 -19.48
C ARG A 284 8.64 -0.29 -18.80
N GLU A 285 8.51 0.04 -17.52
CA GLU A 285 9.56 0.76 -16.80
C GLU A 285 10.87 0.01 -16.80
N LEU A 286 10.82 -1.30 -16.63
CA LEU A 286 11.99 -2.17 -16.69
C LEU A 286 12.66 -2.16 -18.08
N THR A 287 11.84 -2.21 -19.13
CA THR A 287 12.36 -2.20 -20.50
C THR A 287 13.05 -0.88 -20.81
N LEU A 288 12.50 0.24 -20.34
CA LEU A 288 13.11 1.57 -20.52
C LEU A 288 14.39 1.72 -19.69
N SER A 289 14.42 1.29 -18.44
CA SER A 289 15.61 1.32 -17.58
C SER A 289 16.75 0.50 -18.17
N LYS A 290 16.49 -0.69 -18.68
CA LYS A 290 17.50 -1.52 -19.38
C LYS A 290 18.06 -0.79 -20.60
N LYS A 291 17.22 -0.14 -21.41
CA LYS A 291 17.65 0.58 -22.61
C LYS A 291 18.57 1.75 -22.26
N ILE A 292 18.28 2.49 -21.19
CA ILE A 292 19.13 3.61 -20.73
C ILE A 292 20.48 3.09 -20.27
N VAL A 293 20.53 2.04 -19.48
CA VAL A 293 21.79 1.43 -19.01
C VAL A 293 22.62 0.91 -20.19
N THR A 294 22.00 0.27 -21.18
CA THR A 294 22.70 -0.23 -22.37
C THR A 294 23.24 0.90 -23.23
N LEU A 295 22.52 2.02 -23.35
CA LEU A 295 22.99 3.20 -24.09
C LEU A 295 24.16 3.91 -23.37
N ALA A 296 24.10 4.00 -22.04
CA ALA A 296 25.18 4.57 -21.22
C ALA A 296 26.44 3.70 -21.20
N ALA A 297 26.31 2.39 -21.40
CA ALA A 297 27.43 1.44 -21.45
C ALA A 297 28.07 1.28 -22.83
N ARG A 298 27.55 1.96 -23.88
CA ARG A 298 28.24 1.98 -25.18
C ARG A 298 29.47 2.87 -25.07
N PRO A 299 30.69 2.33 -25.36
CA PRO A 299 31.88 3.17 -25.43
C PRO A 299 31.64 4.24 -26.50
N ALA A 300 32.03 5.48 -26.17
CA ALA A 300 32.04 6.54 -27.16
C ALA A 300 32.92 6.09 -28.35
N THR A 301 32.33 5.92 -29.51
CA THR A 301 33.09 5.70 -30.74
C THR A 301 33.93 6.96 -30.96
N ILE A 302 35.23 6.85 -30.67
CA ILE A 302 36.20 7.89 -31.01
C ILE A 302 36.15 7.98 -32.55
N PRO A 303 35.90 9.17 -33.14
CA PRO A 303 36.03 9.32 -34.57
C PRO A 303 37.50 9.06 -34.93
N THR A 304 37.73 8.05 -35.73
CA THR A 304 39.04 7.83 -36.33
C THR A 304 39.29 9.03 -37.24
N GLU A 305 40.19 9.93 -36.81
CA GLU A 305 40.69 10.99 -37.69
C GLU A 305 41.31 10.32 -38.95
N ALA A 306 40.77 10.68 -40.08
CA ALA A 306 41.34 10.33 -41.37
C ALA A 306 42.75 10.91 -41.44
N LYS A 307 43.75 10.05 -41.54
CA LYS A 307 45.10 10.47 -41.96
C LYS A 307 45.03 10.77 -43.45
N GLU A 308 45.22 12.03 -43.81
CA GLU A 308 45.80 12.43 -45.07
C GLU A 308 47.31 12.36 -45.01
#